data_1b6282f3e4b9931dc1000eb5e2f9c654
#
_entry.id   1b6282f3e4b9931dc1000eb5e2f9c654
#
_cell.length_a   1.000
_cell.length_b   1.000
_cell.length_c   1.000
_cell.angle_alpha   90.00
_cell.angle_beta   90.00
_cell.angle_gamma   90.00
#
_symmetry.space_group_name_H-M   'P 1'
#
loop_
_entity.id
_entity.type
_entity.pdbx_description
1 polymer ?
#
loop_
_entity_poly.entity_id
_entity_poly.type
_entity_poly.pdbx_seq_one_letter_code
_entity_poly.pdbx_strand_id
1 'polypeptide(L)'
;ITDVVILVVAADDGIMPQTKEAINHCKAAEVPMIVAINKIDRPGANIDRVKQELTEFGLVAEDWGGDTICVPVSAKEGQNIDQLLEMIILTAEMQELKANPDRKAKGTVVEAKLDKGRGPVASLLVQSGTLSVGDSILVGSTYGRIRAMFDDQGKKIKSAGPSIPVEILGLSEVPAAGDRFIQVKDEKTARTMAEARKDKIKNETLNASHRVSLEDLYSQIKEGTVKELAIIVKADVQGSVEAI
;
A
#
# COMPACT_ATOMS: atom_id res chain seq x y z
N ILE A 1 -4.81 0.29 -3.06
CA ILE A 1 -5.21 -0.76 -2.12
C ILE A 1 -6.29 -0.22 -1.18
N THR A 2 -6.19 1.04 -0.78
CA THR A 2 -7.03 1.73 0.20
C THR A 2 -8.27 2.32 -0.47
N ASP A 3 -9.44 2.15 0.13
CA ASP A 3 -10.72 2.67 -0.40
C ASP A 3 -11.10 4.01 0.25
N VAL A 4 -10.68 4.27 1.49
CA VAL A 4 -10.86 5.52 2.23
C VAL A 4 -9.61 5.84 3.01
N VAL A 5 -9.17 7.10 3.02
CA VAL A 5 -7.99 7.56 3.75
C VAL A 5 -8.39 8.50 4.88
N ILE A 6 -7.79 8.30 6.04
CA ILE A 6 -7.85 9.26 7.15
C ILE A 6 -6.51 9.97 7.25
N LEU A 7 -6.49 11.25 6.92
CA LEU A 7 -5.32 12.11 7.07
C LEU A 7 -5.31 12.71 8.46
N VAL A 8 -4.35 12.33 9.29
CA VAL A 8 -4.22 12.88 10.65
C VAL A 8 -3.28 14.07 10.64
N VAL A 9 -3.79 15.23 11.05
CA VAL A 9 -3.03 16.48 11.15
C VAL A 9 -3.11 17.00 12.58
N ALA A 10 -1.98 17.40 13.16
CA ALA A 10 -1.96 17.95 14.50
C ALA A 10 -2.40 19.43 14.49
N ALA A 11 -3.33 19.80 15.36
CA ALA A 11 -3.88 21.15 15.45
C ALA A 11 -2.86 22.20 15.94
N ASP A 12 -1.80 21.76 16.61
CA ASP A 12 -0.70 22.60 17.11
C ASP A 12 0.43 22.76 16.07
N ASP A 13 0.71 21.72 15.25
CA ASP A 13 1.84 21.72 14.31
C ASP A 13 1.44 22.16 12.89
N GLY A 14 0.19 21.92 12.46
CA GLY A 14 -0.28 22.19 11.09
C GLY A 14 0.21 21.17 10.04
N ILE A 15 0.31 21.60 8.79
CA ILE A 15 0.69 20.72 7.67
C ILE A 15 2.20 20.62 7.54
N MET A 16 2.72 19.43 7.86
CA MET A 16 4.13 19.07 7.77
C MET A 16 4.49 18.50 6.36
N PRO A 17 5.77 18.43 5.98
CA PRO A 17 6.18 17.90 4.67
C PRO A 17 5.61 16.51 4.36
N GLN A 18 5.60 15.60 5.33
CA GLN A 18 5.02 14.24 5.20
C GLN A 18 3.51 14.28 4.94
N THR A 19 2.81 15.26 5.54
CA THR A 19 1.37 15.47 5.30
C THR A 19 1.10 15.90 3.86
N LYS A 20 1.96 16.77 3.30
CA LYS A 20 1.87 17.20 1.89
C LYS A 20 2.05 16.02 0.94
N GLU A 21 3.02 15.16 1.21
CA GLU A 21 3.27 13.95 0.43
C GLU A 21 2.06 13.01 0.48
N ALA A 22 1.51 12.76 1.66
CA ALA A 22 0.31 11.95 1.84
C ALA A 22 -0.89 12.51 1.05
N ILE A 23 -1.12 13.82 1.08
CA ILE A 23 -2.19 14.48 0.30
C ILE A 23 -1.98 14.23 -1.20
N ASN A 24 -0.76 14.40 -1.70
CA ASN A 24 -0.46 14.19 -3.12
C ASN A 24 -0.68 12.73 -3.55
N HIS A 25 -0.27 11.77 -2.72
CA HIS A 25 -0.52 10.35 -2.99
C HIS A 25 -2.02 10.01 -3.01
N CYS A 26 -2.79 10.54 -2.05
CA CYS A 26 -4.24 10.32 -2.01
C CYS A 26 -4.94 10.92 -3.24
N LYS A 27 -4.55 12.12 -3.67
CA LYS A 27 -5.07 12.75 -4.88
C LYS A 27 -4.71 11.99 -6.14
N ALA A 28 -3.47 11.53 -6.26
CA ALA A 28 -3.03 10.71 -7.39
C ALA A 28 -3.75 9.36 -7.46
N ALA A 29 -4.18 8.83 -6.32
CA ALA A 29 -4.95 7.60 -6.21
C ALA A 29 -6.47 7.80 -6.36
N GLU A 30 -6.95 9.07 -6.39
CA GLU A 30 -8.38 9.43 -6.45
C GLU A 30 -9.21 8.79 -5.32
N VAL A 31 -8.64 8.66 -4.12
CA VAL A 31 -9.28 8.05 -2.97
C VAL A 31 -9.93 9.13 -2.08
N PRO A 32 -11.17 8.96 -1.62
CA PRO A 32 -11.80 9.88 -0.68
C PRO A 32 -11.00 10.01 0.61
N MET A 33 -10.88 11.24 1.10
CA MET A 33 -10.04 11.59 2.25
C MET A 33 -10.88 12.28 3.32
N ILE A 34 -10.75 11.78 4.57
CA ILE A 34 -11.27 12.43 5.77
C ILE A 34 -10.08 13.01 6.52
N VAL A 35 -10.16 14.25 6.96
CA VAL A 35 -9.11 14.89 7.75
C VAL A 35 -9.47 14.83 9.23
N ALA A 36 -8.66 14.13 10.02
CA ALA A 36 -8.76 14.13 11.48
C ALA A 36 -7.78 15.17 12.03
N ILE A 37 -8.30 16.31 12.51
CA ILE A 37 -7.50 17.38 13.15
C ILE A 37 -7.30 16.99 14.61
N ASN A 38 -6.15 16.38 14.92
CA ASN A 38 -5.86 15.80 16.23
C ASN A 38 -5.18 16.80 17.18
N LYS A 39 -5.10 16.43 18.45
CA LYS A 39 -4.49 17.19 19.55
C LYS A 39 -5.22 18.50 19.86
N ILE A 40 -6.54 18.54 19.73
CA ILE A 40 -7.33 19.73 20.06
C ILE A 40 -7.30 20.08 21.57
N ASP A 41 -6.86 19.13 22.41
CA ASP A 41 -6.64 19.29 23.84
C ASP A 41 -5.38 20.11 24.19
N ARG A 42 -4.48 20.39 23.23
CA ARG A 42 -3.23 21.09 23.51
C ARG A 42 -3.40 22.60 23.53
N PRO A 43 -2.64 23.29 24.42
CA PRO A 43 -2.51 24.76 24.35
C PRO A 43 -1.88 25.16 23.01
N GLY A 44 -2.54 26.06 22.27
CA GLY A 44 -2.08 26.48 20.94
C GLY A 44 -2.70 25.70 19.77
N ALA A 45 -3.58 24.74 20.03
CA ALA A 45 -4.37 24.10 18.99
C ALA A 45 -5.22 25.13 18.22
N ASN A 46 -5.11 25.16 16.90
CA ASN A 46 -5.85 26.09 16.05
C ASN A 46 -6.42 25.34 14.83
N ILE A 47 -7.68 24.98 14.94
CA ILE A 47 -8.41 24.21 13.92
C ILE A 47 -8.56 25.02 12.63
N ASP A 48 -8.90 26.31 12.74
CA ASP A 48 -9.16 27.16 11.57
C ASP A 48 -7.88 27.42 10.77
N ARG A 49 -6.74 27.54 11.44
CA ARG A 49 -5.44 27.61 10.79
C ARG A 49 -5.17 26.34 9.96
N VAL A 50 -5.40 25.15 10.53
CA VAL A 50 -5.21 23.88 9.80
C VAL A 50 -6.13 23.79 8.58
N LYS A 51 -7.42 24.18 8.72
CA LYS A 51 -8.37 24.23 7.60
C LYS A 51 -7.91 25.20 6.51
N GLN A 52 -7.36 26.37 6.89
CA GLN A 52 -6.81 27.33 5.95
C GLN A 52 -5.61 26.76 5.20
N GLU A 53 -4.67 26.14 5.90
CA GLU A 53 -3.50 25.48 5.30
C GLU A 53 -3.93 24.35 4.35
N LEU A 54 -4.97 23.55 4.69
CA LEU A 54 -5.53 22.51 3.81
C LEU A 54 -6.10 23.08 2.52
N THR A 55 -6.70 24.26 2.56
CA THR A 55 -7.26 24.94 1.39
C THR A 55 -6.18 25.25 0.34
N GLU A 56 -4.94 25.56 0.75
CA GLU A 56 -3.80 25.75 -0.16
C GLU A 56 -3.49 24.49 -0.98
N PHE A 57 -3.83 23.32 -0.44
CA PHE A 57 -3.73 22.04 -1.13
C PHE A 57 -5.04 21.64 -1.83
N GLY A 58 -6.02 22.53 -1.96
CA GLY A 58 -7.30 22.27 -2.60
C GLY A 58 -8.19 21.29 -1.83
N LEU A 59 -8.01 21.23 -0.50
CA LEU A 59 -8.88 20.51 0.43
C LEU A 59 -9.68 21.54 1.21
N VAL A 60 -10.88 21.86 0.72
CA VAL A 60 -11.77 22.83 1.36
C VAL A 60 -12.72 22.10 2.30
N ALA A 61 -12.76 22.51 3.57
CA ALA A 61 -13.64 21.90 4.56
C ALA A 61 -15.12 22.10 4.23
N GLU A 62 -15.98 21.12 4.58
CA GLU A 62 -17.42 21.17 4.32
C GLU A 62 -18.11 22.40 4.93
N ASP A 63 -17.73 22.80 6.14
CA ASP A 63 -18.26 24.00 6.81
C ASP A 63 -17.82 25.31 6.13
N TRP A 64 -16.86 25.26 5.21
CA TRP A 64 -16.45 26.39 4.34
C TRP A 64 -16.98 26.24 2.89
N GLY A 65 -17.91 25.31 2.69
CA GLY A 65 -18.56 25.09 1.38
C GLY A 65 -17.78 24.17 0.43
N GLY A 66 -16.81 23.41 0.94
CA GLY A 66 -16.08 22.38 0.19
C GLY A 66 -16.69 20.99 0.34
N ASP A 67 -15.89 19.99 0.01
CA ASP A 67 -16.25 18.56 0.02
C ASP A 67 -15.37 17.71 0.96
N THR A 68 -14.43 18.36 1.68
CA THR A 68 -13.51 17.65 2.57
C THR A 68 -14.06 17.59 3.98
N ILE A 69 -14.32 16.37 4.46
CA ILE A 69 -14.77 16.12 5.83
C ILE A 69 -13.60 16.38 6.79
N CYS A 70 -13.76 17.34 7.71
CA CYS A 70 -12.78 17.66 8.73
C CYS A 70 -13.36 17.42 10.12
N VAL A 71 -12.78 16.47 10.87
CA VAL A 71 -13.22 16.12 12.23
C VAL A 71 -12.15 16.51 13.24
N PRO A 72 -12.43 17.49 14.12
CA PRO A 72 -11.54 17.83 15.23
C PRO A 72 -11.60 16.75 16.31
N VAL A 73 -10.45 16.16 16.68
CA VAL A 73 -10.38 15.05 17.62
C VAL A 73 -9.26 15.24 18.66
N SER A 74 -9.42 14.62 19.83
CA SER A 74 -8.31 14.32 20.72
C SER A 74 -8.21 12.84 20.93
N ALA A 75 -7.23 12.21 20.29
CA ALA A 75 -6.98 10.78 20.48
C ALA A 75 -6.57 10.43 21.91
N LYS A 76 -5.92 11.38 22.61
CA LYS A 76 -5.50 11.21 24.01
C LYS A 76 -6.67 11.18 24.99
N GLU A 77 -7.61 12.11 24.81
CA GLU A 77 -8.78 12.26 25.68
C GLU A 77 -10.00 11.43 25.18
N GLY A 78 -9.89 10.80 24.00
CA GLY A 78 -11.00 10.08 23.36
C GLY A 78 -12.11 10.96 22.82
N GLN A 79 -11.86 12.29 22.69
CA GLN A 79 -12.87 13.25 22.26
C GLN A 79 -13.13 13.14 20.76
N ASN A 80 -14.42 13.10 20.36
CA ASN A 80 -14.91 13.06 18.97
C ASN A 80 -14.41 11.86 18.14
N ILE A 81 -13.91 10.81 18.77
CA ILE A 81 -13.50 9.58 18.06
C ILE A 81 -14.71 8.87 17.45
N ASP A 82 -15.83 8.82 18.19
CA ASP A 82 -17.06 8.20 17.68
C ASP A 82 -17.58 8.96 16.44
N GLN A 83 -17.53 10.29 16.44
CA GLN A 83 -17.88 11.11 15.28
C GLN A 83 -16.97 10.81 14.07
N LEU A 84 -15.67 10.65 14.29
CA LEU A 84 -14.73 10.26 13.22
C LEU A 84 -15.11 8.89 12.64
N LEU A 85 -15.44 7.91 13.48
CA LEU A 85 -15.88 6.58 13.04
C LEU A 85 -17.19 6.64 12.26
N GLU A 86 -18.14 7.45 12.67
CA GLU A 86 -19.41 7.68 11.92
C GLU A 86 -19.13 8.26 10.54
N MET A 87 -18.23 9.24 10.41
CA MET A 87 -17.87 9.83 9.12
C MET A 87 -17.17 8.82 8.20
N ILE A 88 -16.36 7.92 8.76
CA ILE A 88 -15.72 6.83 7.99
C ILE A 88 -16.78 5.87 7.43
N ILE A 89 -17.73 5.46 8.27
CA ILE A 89 -18.83 4.57 7.85
C ILE A 89 -19.66 5.24 6.76
N LEU A 90 -20.05 6.48 6.96
CA LEU A 90 -20.84 7.24 5.98
C LEU A 90 -20.11 7.36 4.64
N THR A 91 -18.81 7.71 4.66
CA THR A 91 -18.01 7.81 3.45
C THR A 91 -17.90 6.46 2.74
N ALA A 92 -17.69 5.36 3.49
CA ALA A 92 -17.63 4.02 2.93
C ALA A 92 -18.96 3.57 2.31
N GLU A 93 -20.10 3.92 2.92
CA GLU A 93 -21.45 3.65 2.38
C GLU A 93 -21.69 4.42 1.08
N MET A 94 -21.30 5.69 1.02
CA MET A 94 -21.40 6.51 -0.20
C MET A 94 -20.57 5.95 -1.37
N GLN A 95 -19.46 5.29 -1.09
CA GLN A 95 -18.62 4.64 -2.11
C GLN A 95 -19.21 3.32 -2.63
N GLU A 96 -20.30 2.80 -2.00
CA GLU A 96 -20.92 1.52 -2.37
C GLU A 96 -19.91 0.37 -2.55
N LEU A 97 -18.93 0.25 -1.66
CA LEU A 97 -17.86 -0.74 -1.76
C LEU A 97 -18.43 -2.16 -1.76
N LYS A 98 -18.22 -2.89 -2.84
CA LYS A 98 -18.75 -4.25 -3.05
C LYS A 98 -17.65 -5.20 -3.48
N ALA A 99 -17.65 -6.42 -2.93
CA ALA A 99 -16.76 -7.49 -3.35
C ALA A 99 -17.52 -8.82 -3.43
N ASN A 100 -17.16 -9.67 -4.39
CA ASN A 100 -17.77 -10.99 -4.54
C ASN A 100 -16.86 -12.04 -3.88
N PRO A 101 -17.30 -12.72 -2.79
CA PRO A 101 -16.54 -13.78 -2.14
C PRO A 101 -16.52 -15.10 -2.94
N ASP A 102 -17.51 -15.35 -3.82
CA ASP A 102 -17.71 -16.63 -4.51
C ASP A 102 -16.94 -16.72 -5.84
N ARG A 103 -15.77 -16.11 -5.91
CA ARG A 103 -14.89 -16.19 -7.09
C ARG A 103 -13.48 -16.57 -6.69
N LYS A 104 -12.63 -16.84 -7.68
CA LYS A 104 -11.19 -17.03 -7.44
C LYS A 104 -10.59 -15.83 -6.75
N ALA A 105 -9.83 -16.08 -5.70
CA ALA A 105 -9.21 -15.03 -4.91
C ALA A 105 -8.24 -14.19 -5.75
N LYS A 106 -8.30 -12.88 -5.56
CA LYS A 106 -7.35 -11.90 -6.06
C LYS A 106 -7.13 -10.80 -5.03
N GLY A 107 -5.98 -10.19 -5.07
CA GLY A 107 -5.64 -9.10 -4.18
C GLY A 107 -4.22 -8.63 -4.40
N THR A 108 -3.64 -8.03 -3.38
CA THR A 108 -2.34 -7.36 -3.46
C THR A 108 -1.45 -7.76 -2.28
N VAL A 109 -0.14 -7.82 -2.52
CA VAL A 109 0.88 -7.98 -1.49
C VAL A 109 1.03 -6.65 -0.77
N VAL A 110 0.83 -6.65 0.54
CA VAL A 110 1.08 -5.47 1.39
C VAL A 110 2.55 -5.41 1.75
N GLU A 111 3.10 -6.57 2.14
CA GLU A 111 4.47 -6.70 2.62
C GLU A 111 4.97 -8.13 2.38
N ALA A 112 6.27 -8.28 2.19
CA ALA A 112 6.89 -9.61 2.12
C ALA A 112 8.31 -9.60 2.70
N LYS A 113 8.69 -10.74 3.28
CA LYS A 113 10.02 -10.93 3.88
C LYS A 113 10.49 -12.37 3.78
N LEU A 114 11.79 -12.56 3.90
CA LEU A 114 12.38 -13.89 4.05
C LEU A 114 12.61 -14.19 5.54
N ASP A 115 11.78 -15.06 6.09
CA ASP A 115 11.94 -15.55 7.47
C ASP A 115 12.95 -16.72 7.50
N LYS A 116 13.91 -16.69 8.43
CA LYS A 116 14.97 -17.70 8.54
C LYS A 116 14.44 -19.12 8.84
N GLY A 117 13.30 -19.23 9.49
CA GLY A 117 12.71 -20.52 9.89
C GLY A 117 11.55 -20.95 9.02
N ARG A 118 10.75 -20.01 8.52
CA ARG A 118 9.51 -20.24 7.79
C ARG A 118 9.64 -20.09 6.27
N GLY A 119 10.77 -19.54 5.78
CA GLY A 119 11.01 -19.24 4.37
C GLY A 119 10.31 -17.95 3.92
N PRO A 120 9.94 -17.83 2.62
CA PRO A 120 9.21 -16.68 2.12
C PRO A 120 7.86 -16.52 2.81
N VAL A 121 7.62 -15.36 3.39
CA VAL A 121 6.40 -14.95 4.09
C VAL A 121 5.87 -13.71 3.41
N ALA A 122 4.58 -13.66 3.11
CA ALA A 122 3.94 -12.50 2.53
C ALA A 122 2.62 -12.18 3.22
N SER A 123 2.40 -10.90 3.51
CA SER A 123 1.11 -10.37 3.95
C SER A 123 0.30 -9.94 2.74
N LEU A 124 -0.82 -10.59 2.53
CA LEU A 124 -1.72 -10.35 1.41
C LEU A 124 -2.99 -9.67 1.90
N LEU A 125 -3.49 -8.71 1.15
CA LEU A 125 -4.85 -8.21 1.28
C LEU A 125 -5.73 -8.84 0.21
N VAL A 126 -6.71 -9.63 0.63
CA VAL A 126 -7.71 -10.21 -0.28
C VAL A 126 -8.69 -9.12 -0.67
N GLN A 127 -8.81 -8.80 -1.96
CA GLN A 127 -9.72 -7.78 -2.47
C GLN A 127 -11.01 -8.36 -3.05
N SER A 128 -10.97 -9.61 -3.52
CA SER A 128 -12.15 -10.29 -4.07
C SER A 128 -11.90 -11.79 -4.09
N GLY A 129 -12.97 -12.57 -3.96
CA GLY A 129 -12.89 -14.03 -3.84
C GLY A 129 -12.57 -14.47 -2.41
N THR A 130 -12.46 -15.76 -2.20
CA THR A 130 -12.06 -16.38 -0.94
C THR A 130 -10.79 -17.17 -1.14
N LEU A 131 -9.75 -16.84 -0.39
CA LEU A 131 -8.47 -17.52 -0.38
C LEU A 131 -8.46 -18.60 0.69
N SER A 132 -7.99 -19.81 0.35
CA SER A 132 -7.99 -20.95 1.27
C SER A 132 -6.62 -21.61 1.36
N VAL A 133 -6.35 -22.25 2.49
CA VAL A 133 -5.14 -23.08 2.64
C VAL A 133 -5.21 -24.22 1.64
N GLY A 134 -4.10 -24.45 0.91
CA GLY A 134 -4.02 -25.42 -0.18
C GLY A 134 -4.21 -24.84 -1.57
N ASP A 135 -4.68 -23.60 -1.68
CA ASP A 135 -4.79 -22.92 -2.97
C ASP A 135 -3.43 -22.65 -3.60
N SER A 136 -3.38 -22.74 -4.93
CA SER A 136 -2.22 -22.32 -5.73
C SER A 136 -2.41 -20.88 -6.16
N ILE A 137 -1.40 -20.06 -5.95
CA ILE A 137 -1.42 -18.65 -6.30
C ILE A 137 -0.22 -18.24 -7.14
N LEU A 138 -0.46 -17.27 -8.01
CA LEU A 138 0.55 -16.53 -8.73
C LEU A 138 0.62 -15.13 -8.14
N VAL A 139 1.79 -14.68 -7.74
CA VAL A 139 2.03 -13.38 -7.09
C VAL A 139 3.13 -12.67 -7.85
N GLY A 140 2.82 -11.58 -8.55
CA GLY A 140 3.81 -10.93 -9.40
C GLY A 140 4.46 -11.91 -10.38
N SER A 141 5.76 -12.10 -10.25
CA SER A 141 6.58 -13.07 -10.98
C SER A 141 6.92 -14.34 -10.18
N THR A 142 6.38 -14.50 -8.97
CA THR A 142 6.56 -15.69 -8.13
C THR A 142 5.25 -16.48 -8.00
N TYR A 143 5.35 -17.69 -7.51
CA TYR A 143 4.19 -18.57 -7.33
C TYR A 143 4.35 -19.44 -6.09
N GLY A 144 3.29 -20.08 -5.68
CA GLY A 144 3.35 -21.06 -4.62
C GLY A 144 2.00 -21.69 -4.30
N ARG A 145 2.03 -22.67 -3.40
CA ARG A 145 0.84 -23.27 -2.80
C ARG A 145 0.77 -22.86 -1.34
N ILE A 146 -0.34 -22.32 -0.92
CA ILE A 146 -0.54 -21.86 0.45
C ILE A 146 -0.48 -23.05 1.41
N ARG A 147 0.54 -23.08 2.26
CA ARG A 147 0.74 -24.12 3.27
C ARG A 147 0.06 -23.76 4.60
N ALA A 148 0.06 -22.50 4.95
CA ALA A 148 -0.59 -21.97 6.13
C ALA A 148 -0.98 -20.50 5.92
N MET A 149 -2.04 -20.07 6.60
CA MET A 149 -2.48 -18.68 6.67
C MET A 149 -2.65 -18.29 8.15
N PHE A 150 -2.33 -17.04 8.45
CA PHE A 150 -2.46 -16.44 9.77
C PHE A 150 -3.18 -15.10 9.66
N ASP A 151 -3.98 -14.79 10.65
CA ASP A 151 -4.60 -13.48 10.80
C ASP A 151 -3.62 -12.46 11.40
N ASP A 152 -4.09 -11.25 11.63
CA ASP A 152 -3.37 -10.13 12.26
C ASP A 152 -2.91 -10.44 13.71
N GLN A 153 -3.53 -11.39 14.38
CA GLN A 153 -3.17 -11.86 15.72
C GLN A 153 -2.20 -13.05 15.71
N GLY A 154 -1.77 -13.50 14.51
CA GLY A 154 -0.91 -14.68 14.37
C GLY A 154 -1.61 -16.03 14.57
N LYS A 155 -2.94 -16.06 14.60
CA LYS A 155 -3.74 -17.28 14.73
C LYS A 155 -3.92 -17.92 13.36
N LYS A 156 -3.79 -19.24 13.28
CA LYS A 156 -4.02 -20.00 12.04
C LYS A 156 -5.48 -19.92 11.62
N ILE A 157 -5.70 -19.55 10.35
CA ILE A 157 -7.00 -19.54 9.71
C ILE A 157 -7.01 -20.47 8.48
N LYS A 158 -8.18 -20.95 8.09
CA LYS A 158 -8.34 -21.86 6.94
C LYS A 158 -8.72 -21.14 5.66
N SER A 159 -9.43 -20.03 5.77
CA SER A 159 -9.91 -19.23 4.65
C SER A 159 -9.97 -17.76 5.02
N ALA A 160 -9.85 -16.89 4.01
CA ALA A 160 -9.97 -15.45 4.14
C ALA A 160 -10.79 -14.90 2.96
N GLY A 161 -11.84 -14.18 3.28
CA GLY A 161 -12.71 -13.48 2.31
C GLY A 161 -12.16 -12.10 1.92
N PRO A 162 -12.95 -11.32 1.18
CA PRO A 162 -12.59 -9.95 0.81
C PRO A 162 -12.32 -9.05 2.02
N SER A 163 -11.42 -8.08 1.84
CA SER A 163 -10.97 -7.08 2.83
C SER A 163 -10.27 -7.66 4.07
N ILE A 164 -9.88 -8.95 4.04
CA ILE A 164 -9.16 -9.59 5.14
C ILE A 164 -7.66 -9.63 4.81
N PRO A 165 -6.80 -9.01 5.64
CA PRO A 165 -5.36 -9.18 5.55
C PRO A 165 -4.95 -10.54 6.10
N VAL A 166 -4.01 -11.21 5.44
CA VAL A 166 -3.52 -12.53 5.86
C VAL A 166 -2.03 -12.67 5.62
N GLU A 167 -1.30 -13.17 6.61
CA GLU A 167 0.07 -13.65 6.41
C GLU A 167 0.04 -15.08 5.86
N ILE A 168 0.74 -15.31 4.76
CA ILE A 168 0.79 -16.62 4.11
C ILE A 168 2.19 -17.20 4.08
N LEU A 169 2.25 -18.55 4.07
CA LEU A 169 3.46 -19.34 3.85
C LEU A 169 3.27 -20.24 2.64
N GLY A 170 4.36 -20.47 1.89
CA GLY A 170 4.37 -21.46 0.81
C GLY A 170 4.70 -20.89 -0.57
N LEU A 171 5.12 -19.63 -0.66
CA LEU A 171 5.66 -19.05 -1.88
C LEU A 171 7.05 -19.61 -2.19
N SER A 172 7.42 -19.65 -3.47
CA SER A 172 8.73 -20.09 -3.94
C SER A 172 9.82 -19.05 -3.67
N GLU A 173 9.48 -17.78 -3.76
CA GLU A 173 10.36 -16.63 -3.56
C GLU A 173 9.59 -15.51 -2.86
N VAL A 174 10.30 -14.50 -2.35
CA VAL A 174 9.71 -13.30 -1.76
C VAL A 174 9.18 -12.41 -2.89
N PRO A 175 7.88 -12.09 -2.92
CA PRO A 175 7.31 -11.15 -3.90
C PRO A 175 7.64 -9.70 -3.54
N ALA A 176 7.46 -8.78 -4.49
CA ALA A 176 7.54 -7.36 -4.22
C ALA A 176 6.27 -6.84 -3.50
N ALA A 177 6.43 -5.81 -2.67
CA ALA A 177 5.30 -5.08 -2.13
C ALA A 177 4.52 -4.41 -3.28
N GLY A 178 3.19 -4.41 -3.21
CA GLY A 178 2.34 -3.93 -4.30
C GLY A 178 2.05 -4.94 -5.42
N ASP A 179 2.74 -6.08 -5.47
CA ASP A 179 2.46 -7.14 -6.43
C ASP A 179 1.01 -7.63 -6.32
N ARG A 180 0.38 -7.87 -7.47
CA ARG A 180 -0.95 -8.48 -7.50
C ARG A 180 -0.87 -9.98 -7.44
N PHE A 181 -1.72 -10.61 -6.62
CA PHE A 181 -1.88 -12.06 -6.61
C PHE A 181 -3.22 -12.48 -7.23
N ILE A 182 -3.22 -13.67 -7.81
CA ILE A 182 -4.39 -14.34 -8.34
C ILE A 182 -4.36 -15.82 -7.99
N GLN A 183 -5.50 -16.37 -7.58
CA GLN A 183 -5.67 -17.80 -7.41
C GLN A 183 -5.75 -18.49 -8.78
N VAL A 184 -4.97 -19.54 -8.97
CA VAL A 184 -4.93 -20.35 -10.20
C VAL A 184 -5.41 -21.78 -9.94
N LYS A 185 -5.65 -22.54 -11.00
CA LYS A 185 -6.21 -23.88 -10.90
C LYS A 185 -5.26 -24.86 -10.21
N ASP A 186 -3.98 -24.77 -10.53
CA ASP A 186 -2.94 -25.69 -10.05
C ASP A 186 -1.57 -25.03 -10.04
N GLU A 187 -0.64 -25.64 -9.32
CA GLU A 187 0.72 -25.12 -9.14
C GLU A 187 1.54 -25.13 -10.45
N LYS A 188 1.27 -26.11 -11.36
CA LYS A 188 1.94 -26.17 -12.66
C LYS A 188 1.59 -24.95 -13.51
N THR A 189 0.32 -24.59 -13.56
CA THR A 189 -0.15 -23.38 -14.25
C THR A 189 0.47 -22.13 -13.64
N ALA A 190 0.51 -22.03 -12.28
CA ALA A 190 1.14 -20.92 -11.59
C ALA A 190 2.61 -20.75 -11.98
N ARG A 191 3.35 -21.87 -11.99
CA ARG A 191 4.78 -21.89 -12.35
C ARG A 191 5.01 -21.42 -13.78
N THR A 192 4.30 -22.00 -14.76
CA THR A 192 4.44 -21.60 -16.17
C THR A 192 4.15 -20.13 -16.39
N MET A 193 3.11 -19.59 -15.72
CA MET A 193 2.78 -18.17 -15.80
C MET A 193 3.84 -17.28 -15.14
N ALA A 194 4.42 -17.72 -14.02
CA ALA A 194 5.48 -17.00 -13.32
C ALA A 194 6.77 -16.94 -14.16
N GLU A 195 7.17 -18.06 -14.74
CA GLU A 195 8.33 -18.16 -15.65
C GLU A 195 8.17 -17.23 -16.86
N ALA A 196 7.01 -17.25 -17.52
CA ALA A 196 6.71 -16.35 -18.64
C ALA A 196 6.77 -14.86 -18.24
N ARG A 197 6.30 -14.49 -17.03
CA ARG A 197 6.43 -13.12 -16.53
C ARG A 197 7.88 -12.73 -16.24
N LYS A 198 8.67 -13.63 -15.63
CA LYS A 198 10.10 -13.41 -15.40
C LYS A 198 10.86 -13.16 -16.70
N ASP A 199 10.61 -13.97 -17.71
CA ASP A 199 11.26 -13.82 -19.03
C ASP A 199 10.86 -12.49 -19.68
N LYS A 200 9.61 -12.07 -19.56
CA LYS A 200 9.15 -10.78 -20.07
C LYS A 200 9.88 -9.62 -19.40
N ILE A 201 9.92 -9.60 -18.06
CA ILE A 201 10.62 -8.58 -17.28
C ILE A 201 12.10 -8.53 -17.65
N LYS A 202 12.75 -9.69 -17.75
CA LYS A 202 14.16 -9.80 -18.14
C LYS A 202 14.42 -9.23 -19.54
N ASN A 203 13.55 -9.52 -20.50
CA ASN A 203 13.66 -9.00 -21.86
C ASN A 203 13.42 -7.49 -21.92
N GLU A 204 12.48 -6.96 -21.14
CA GLU A 204 12.21 -5.51 -21.03
C GLU A 204 13.41 -4.79 -20.42
N THR A 205 14.02 -5.32 -19.36
CA THR A 205 15.22 -4.76 -18.73
C THR A 205 16.43 -4.79 -19.67
N LEU A 206 16.64 -5.88 -20.41
CA LEU A 206 17.72 -5.96 -21.40
C LEU A 206 17.51 -4.97 -22.54
N ASN A 207 16.28 -4.78 -23.03
CA ASN A 207 15.95 -3.83 -24.07
C ASN A 207 16.08 -2.37 -23.58
N ALA A 208 15.82 -2.09 -22.31
CA ALA A 208 16.00 -0.77 -21.72
C ALA A 208 17.48 -0.42 -21.59
N SER A 209 18.32 -1.38 -21.16
CA SER A 209 19.79 -1.18 -21.07
C SER A 209 20.49 -1.02 -22.42
N HIS A 210 19.90 -1.53 -23.51
CA HIS A 210 20.42 -1.34 -24.88
C HIS A 210 20.01 -0.01 -25.53
N ARG A 211 19.16 0.79 -24.90
CA ARG A 211 18.75 2.11 -25.39
C ARG A 211 19.60 3.28 -24.89
N VAL A 212 20.76 3.00 -24.29
CA VAL A 212 21.75 4.06 -24.06
C VAL A 212 22.25 4.52 -25.42
N SER A 213 21.80 5.69 -25.87
CA SER A 213 22.14 6.25 -27.18
C SER A 213 23.64 6.60 -27.18
N LEU A 214 24.24 6.54 -28.38
CA LEU A 214 25.64 7.00 -28.56
C LEU A 214 25.82 8.46 -28.08
N GLU A 215 24.78 9.26 -28.10
CA GLU A 215 24.74 10.64 -27.59
C GLU A 215 24.85 10.70 -26.07
N ASP A 216 24.20 9.79 -25.34
CA ASP A 216 24.31 9.70 -23.88
C ASP A 216 25.72 9.25 -23.47
N LEU A 217 26.34 8.33 -24.20
CA LEU A 217 27.75 7.94 -24.02
C LEU A 217 28.71 9.12 -24.28
N TYR A 218 28.45 9.93 -25.30
CA TYR A 218 29.25 11.11 -25.59
C TYR A 218 29.09 12.20 -24.51
N SER A 219 27.92 12.38 -23.94
CA SER A 219 27.69 13.32 -22.84
C SER A 219 28.34 12.84 -21.54
N GLN A 220 28.26 11.55 -21.22
CA GLN A 220 28.95 10.95 -20.06
C GLN A 220 30.49 11.04 -20.16
N ILE A 221 31.05 10.88 -21.36
CA ILE A 221 32.50 11.04 -21.59
C ILE A 221 32.92 12.50 -21.45
N LYS A 222 32.06 13.45 -21.79
CA LYS A 222 32.34 14.88 -21.75
C LYS A 222 32.21 15.49 -20.35
N GLU A 223 31.41 14.92 -19.47
CA GLU A 223 31.19 15.37 -18.08
C GLU A 223 32.22 14.82 -17.07
N GLY A 224 33.18 13.99 -17.49
CA GLY A 224 34.21 13.41 -16.62
C GLY A 224 33.65 12.31 -15.71
N THR A 225 34.54 11.40 -15.30
CA THR A 225 34.21 10.22 -14.47
C THR A 225 33.13 10.47 -13.41
N VAL A 226 31.93 9.96 -13.67
CA VAL A 226 30.89 9.88 -12.65
C VAL A 226 31.44 9.01 -11.52
N LYS A 227 31.61 9.59 -10.35
CA LYS A 227 32.02 8.83 -9.15
C LYS A 227 30.80 8.06 -8.66
N GLU A 228 30.78 6.75 -8.91
CA GLU A 228 29.74 5.87 -8.37
C GLU A 228 29.97 5.64 -6.87
N LEU A 229 28.93 5.84 -6.07
CA LEU A 229 28.89 5.47 -4.66
C LEU A 229 28.07 4.18 -4.53
N ALA A 230 28.74 3.04 -4.37
CA ALA A 230 28.06 1.77 -4.14
C ALA A 230 27.57 1.70 -2.68
N ILE A 231 26.26 1.68 -2.48
CA ILE A 231 25.62 1.58 -1.16
C ILE A 231 24.92 0.23 -1.03
N ILE A 232 25.12 -0.44 0.10
CA ILE A 232 24.39 -1.65 0.47
C ILE A 232 23.31 -1.26 1.48
N VAL A 233 22.05 -1.39 1.07
CA VAL A 233 20.90 -1.17 1.94
C VAL A 233 20.37 -2.50 2.46
N LYS A 234 20.09 -2.60 3.76
CA LYS A 234 19.51 -3.77 4.41
C LYS A 234 18.31 -3.34 5.23
N ALA A 235 17.19 -3.99 5.04
CA ALA A 235 15.97 -3.77 5.82
C ALA A 235 15.34 -5.12 6.21
N ASP A 236 14.38 -5.09 7.11
CA ASP A 236 13.63 -6.25 7.60
C ASP A 236 12.53 -6.68 6.65
N VAL A 237 12.02 -5.75 5.82
CA VAL A 237 10.96 -5.98 4.83
C VAL A 237 11.32 -5.36 3.48
N GLN A 238 10.77 -5.92 2.41
CA GLN A 238 11.05 -5.51 1.03
C GLN A 238 10.68 -4.04 0.77
N GLY A 239 9.50 -3.61 1.23
CA GLY A 239 9.02 -2.24 0.99
C GLY A 239 9.90 -1.15 1.62
N SER A 240 10.59 -1.45 2.73
CA SER A 240 11.53 -0.50 3.35
C SER A 240 12.79 -0.28 2.52
N VAL A 241 13.20 -1.26 1.70
CA VAL A 241 14.33 -1.10 0.77
C VAL A 241 13.94 -0.25 -0.44
N GLU A 242 12.70 -0.39 -0.91
CA GLU A 242 12.18 0.35 -2.06
C GLU A 242 11.90 1.83 -1.74
N ALA A 243 11.73 2.17 -0.46
CA ALA A 243 11.47 3.54 0.00
C ALA A 243 12.73 4.42 0.15
N ILE A 244 13.92 3.85 -0.01
CA ILE A 244 15.24 4.54 0.11
C ILE A 244 15.80 4.87 -1.28
#